data_c312128d676410792bb808af42029409
#
_entry.id   c312128d676410792bb808af42029409
#
_cell.length_a   1.000
_cell.length_b   1.000
_cell.length_c   1.000
_cell.angle_alpha   90.00
_cell.angle_beta   90.00
_cell.angle_gamma   90.00
#
_symmetry.space_group_name_H-M   'P 1'
#
loop_
_entity.id
_entity.type
_entity.pdbx_description
1 polymer ?
#
loop_
_entity_poly.entity_id
_entity_poly.type
_entity_poly.pdbx_seq_one_letter_code
_entity_poly.pdbx_strand_id
1 'polypeptide(L)'
;MNKISKYFAMVALAAASLLMGSCHGQSDDELPEPTDPKTEVPDGTLRIFADKTEIMADGNDLVTFTVMFGKEDVSEGKTLQLIRTYEGKDTYMPYGVSTFSSVVPATYTFRAEYYHSGKYYTDNNVTVTVKPASAGGETKSYAQNILGLQFTSTGCVNCPTLSTNLKAIQAEMPGKMSVVSFHQNFNNVDAMTHPMTAAYYKQIKRQGLPQFNANLIINDEYITISSYTEILDIISLVEEEYPATCGVAVQSSRQVDGSADQLKVEVKVTSNTPAVHRYQIFLVEDGVMDVQEGHGGLYEHNNVLRATSSDNVYGDVLNEGVPMQVGVEVKAERTITIPAGCNVENMRVIVAAFVSYDGGSTYVVNNCAECKAGEGVDYELN
;
A
#
# COMPACT_ATOMS: atom_id res chain seq x y z
N MET A 1 25.59 16.75 -2.09
CA MET A 1 26.71 16.61 -1.11
C MET A 1 26.15 16.94 0.27
N ASN A 2 25.81 15.93 1.06
CA ASN A 2 26.02 15.93 2.52
C ASN A 2 25.40 14.65 3.08
N LYS A 3 26.28 13.77 3.42
CA LYS A 3 26.52 13.10 4.69
C LYS A 3 25.28 12.59 5.43
N ILE A 4 24.97 11.29 5.26
CA ILE A 4 24.47 10.47 6.36
C ILE A 4 25.50 9.37 6.60
N SER A 5 26.19 9.48 7.72
CA SER A 5 27.27 8.59 8.16
C SER A 5 26.73 7.68 9.28
N LYS A 6 26.86 6.38 9.04
CA LYS A 6 27.24 5.32 9.99
C LYS A 6 26.78 5.43 11.45
N TYR A 7 25.95 4.46 11.86
CA TYR A 7 26.10 3.86 13.20
C TYR A 7 25.93 2.33 13.10
N PHE A 8 27.06 1.64 13.05
CA PHE A 8 27.17 0.25 13.50
C PHE A 8 27.46 0.29 15.01
N ALA A 9 26.56 -0.23 15.83
CA ALA A 9 26.82 -0.49 17.23
C ALA A 9 26.96 -1.98 17.46
N MET A 10 28.13 -2.38 17.88
CA MET A 10 28.48 -3.73 18.38
C MET A 10 27.62 -4.09 19.59
N VAL A 11 26.99 -5.24 19.56
CA VAL A 11 26.42 -5.88 20.74
C VAL A 11 27.46 -6.84 21.29
N ALA A 12 27.94 -6.55 22.49
CA ALA A 12 28.83 -7.42 23.24
C ALA A 12 28.02 -8.52 23.95
N LEU A 13 28.38 -9.77 23.68
CA LEU A 13 27.87 -10.97 24.38
C LEU A 13 28.50 -11.01 25.78
N ALA A 14 27.68 -10.98 26.83
CA ALA A 14 28.09 -11.33 28.19
C ALA A 14 27.55 -12.74 28.53
N ALA A 15 28.45 -13.71 28.59
CA ALA A 15 28.16 -15.05 29.09
C ALA A 15 28.24 -15.02 30.63
N ALA A 16 27.15 -15.38 31.30
CA ALA A 16 27.13 -15.64 32.74
C ALA A 16 27.22 -17.14 33.00
N SER A 17 28.32 -17.52 33.62
CA SER A 17 28.63 -18.89 34.09
C SER A 17 27.85 -19.26 35.36
N LEU A 18 27.19 -20.40 35.32
CA LEU A 18 26.57 -21.06 36.48
C LEU A 18 27.66 -21.59 37.41
N LEU A 19 27.58 -21.20 38.68
CA LEU A 19 28.26 -21.88 39.78
C LEU A 19 27.19 -22.60 40.61
N MET A 20 27.24 -23.94 40.59
CA MET A 20 26.52 -24.81 41.52
C MET A 20 27.17 -24.72 42.90
N GLY A 21 26.40 -24.37 43.89
CA GLY A 21 26.77 -24.46 45.31
C GLY A 21 25.62 -25.10 46.06
N SER A 22 25.83 -26.39 46.44
CA SER A 22 24.93 -27.14 47.34
C SER A 22 25.20 -26.70 48.78
N CYS A 23 24.13 -26.33 49.51
CA CYS A 23 24.09 -26.45 50.96
C CYS A 23 22.67 -26.65 51.46
N HIS A 24 22.49 -27.70 52.18
CA HIS A 24 21.33 -28.19 52.90
C HIS A 24 20.99 -27.27 54.07
N GLY A 25 19.72 -26.92 54.24
CA GLY A 25 19.20 -26.22 55.40
C GLY A 25 17.70 -26.08 55.30
N GLN A 26 16.97 -26.90 56.06
CA GLN A 26 15.51 -26.79 56.21
C GLN A 26 15.14 -25.49 56.92
N SER A 27 14.26 -24.73 56.33
CA SER A 27 13.24 -23.91 57.01
C SER A 27 12.06 -23.74 56.04
N ASP A 28 10.90 -24.23 56.51
CA ASP A 28 9.61 -24.03 55.81
C ASP A 28 9.20 -22.56 55.91
N ASP A 29 9.84 -21.70 55.11
CA ASP A 29 9.29 -20.42 54.73
C ASP A 29 8.70 -20.60 53.32
N GLU A 30 7.39 -20.74 53.23
CA GLU A 30 6.60 -20.61 51.99
C GLU A 30 7.00 -19.30 51.39
N LEU A 31 7.75 -19.36 50.26
CA LEU A 31 7.99 -18.14 49.44
C LEU A 31 6.62 -17.62 49.04
N PRO A 32 6.34 -16.33 49.26
CA PRO A 32 5.08 -15.76 48.81
C PRO A 32 4.89 -16.06 47.34
N GLU A 33 3.76 -16.61 46.97
CA GLU A 33 3.41 -16.79 45.55
C GLU A 33 3.60 -15.44 44.83
N PRO A 34 4.17 -15.46 43.60
CA PRO A 34 4.36 -14.24 42.85
C PRO A 34 2.98 -13.59 42.63
N THR A 35 2.74 -12.46 43.29
CA THR A 35 1.51 -11.70 43.12
C THR A 35 1.42 -11.21 41.68
N ASP A 36 0.27 -11.44 41.03
CA ASP A 36 0.00 -10.90 39.70
C ASP A 36 0.09 -9.35 39.80
N PRO A 37 1.02 -8.71 39.06
CA PRO A 37 1.19 -7.26 39.15
C PRO A 37 -0.08 -6.46 38.84
N LYS A 38 -1.10 -7.08 38.21
CA LYS A 38 -2.42 -6.49 37.97
C LYS A 38 -3.27 -6.35 39.26
N THR A 39 -2.98 -7.14 40.28
CA THR A 39 -3.71 -7.09 41.56
C THR A 39 -3.22 -6.00 42.52
N GLU A 40 -2.09 -5.35 42.23
CA GLU A 40 -1.44 -4.33 43.05
C GLU A 40 -1.62 -2.90 42.55
N VAL A 41 -2.62 -2.65 41.65
CA VAL A 41 -2.89 -1.28 41.20
C VAL A 41 -3.63 -0.51 42.31
N PRO A 42 -3.09 0.63 42.80
CA PRO A 42 -3.73 1.41 43.85
C PRO A 42 -5.08 1.98 43.41
N ASP A 43 -6.01 2.09 44.33
CA ASP A 43 -7.33 2.69 44.07
C ASP A 43 -7.17 4.12 43.49
N GLY A 44 -7.92 4.42 42.43
CA GLY A 44 -7.88 5.71 41.72
C GLY A 44 -6.67 5.90 40.79
N THR A 45 -5.87 4.88 40.62
CA THR A 45 -4.73 4.87 39.70
C THR A 45 -5.08 4.07 38.45
N LEU A 46 -4.61 4.54 37.28
CA LEU A 46 -4.75 3.85 36.00
C LEU A 46 -3.40 3.27 35.58
N ARG A 47 -3.37 1.96 35.25
CA ARG A 47 -2.17 1.26 34.76
C ARG A 47 -2.44 0.43 33.55
N ILE A 48 -1.46 0.39 32.64
CA ILE A 48 -1.50 -0.44 31.41
C ILE A 48 -0.50 -1.61 31.53
N PHE A 49 -0.91 -2.77 31.06
CA PHE A 49 -0.11 -4.00 30.97
C PHE A 49 -0.25 -4.57 29.57
N ALA A 50 0.72 -5.33 29.11
CA ALA A 50 0.67 -6.09 27.86
C ALA A 50 0.90 -7.57 28.16
N ASP A 51 0.24 -8.44 27.40
CA ASP A 51 0.45 -9.90 27.44
C ASP A 51 1.84 -10.30 26.94
N LYS A 52 2.41 -9.52 26.02
CA LYS A 52 3.76 -9.64 25.49
C LYS A 52 4.30 -8.29 25.03
N THR A 53 5.62 -8.17 24.98
CA THR A 53 6.32 -6.92 24.59
C THR A 53 7.06 -7.03 23.26
N GLU A 54 6.98 -8.19 22.61
CA GLU A 54 7.56 -8.43 21.30
C GLU A 54 6.53 -9.11 20.41
N ILE A 55 6.37 -8.59 19.18
CA ILE A 55 5.54 -9.17 18.13
C ILE A 55 6.27 -9.14 16.80
N MET A 56 5.80 -9.92 15.84
CA MET A 56 6.32 -9.96 14.48
C MET A 56 5.57 -8.93 13.60
N ALA A 57 6.30 -8.33 12.65
CA ALA A 57 5.75 -7.38 11.68
C ALA A 57 4.95 -8.07 10.57
N ASP A 58 4.03 -8.97 10.92
CA ASP A 58 3.19 -9.71 9.97
C ASP A 58 1.71 -9.26 9.97
N GLY A 59 1.38 -8.30 10.86
CA GLY A 59 0.03 -7.77 11.04
C GLY A 59 -0.95 -8.71 11.73
N ASN A 60 -0.57 -9.97 11.96
CA ASN A 60 -1.40 -10.99 12.61
C ASN A 60 -0.96 -11.27 14.05
N ASP A 61 0.32 -11.06 14.33
CA ASP A 61 0.83 -11.19 15.70
C ASP A 61 0.36 -10.00 16.52
N LEU A 62 -0.59 -10.27 17.43
CA LEU A 62 -1.29 -9.27 18.23
C LEU A 62 -0.70 -9.20 19.63
N VAL A 63 -0.46 -8.00 20.14
CA VAL A 63 -0.35 -7.75 21.58
C VAL A 63 -1.69 -7.34 22.12
N THR A 64 -2.06 -7.85 23.30
CA THR A 64 -3.28 -7.49 24.03
C THR A 64 -2.91 -6.68 25.25
N PHE A 65 -3.54 -5.52 25.39
CA PHE A 65 -3.35 -4.64 26.54
C PHE A 65 -4.46 -4.88 27.58
N THR A 66 -4.07 -4.96 28.84
CA THR A 66 -4.98 -4.89 29.98
C THR A 66 -4.78 -3.54 30.65
N VAL A 67 -5.85 -2.80 30.86
CA VAL A 67 -5.83 -1.51 31.57
C VAL A 67 -6.66 -1.63 32.84
N MET A 68 -6.02 -1.40 33.98
CA MET A 68 -6.63 -1.48 35.30
C MET A 68 -6.85 -0.10 35.89
N PHE A 69 -8.04 0.17 36.38
CA PHE A 69 -8.34 1.33 37.22
C PHE A 69 -8.58 0.85 38.65
N GLY A 70 -7.58 0.97 39.52
CA GLY A 70 -7.57 0.24 40.78
C GLY A 70 -7.68 -1.26 40.53
N LYS A 71 -8.72 -1.89 41.11
CA LYS A 71 -8.97 -3.33 40.94
C LYS A 71 -9.89 -3.69 39.76
N GLU A 72 -10.40 -2.69 39.04
CA GLU A 72 -11.30 -2.88 37.90
C GLU A 72 -10.54 -2.96 36.58
N ASP A 73 -10.82 -4.00 35.79
CA ASP A 73 -10.34 -4.10 34.38
C ASP A 73 -11.27 -3.25 33.51
N VAL A 74 -10.70 -2.19 32.91
CA VAL A 74 -11.41 -1.25 32.05
C VAL A 74 -11.02 -1.38 30.58
N SER A 75 -10.31 -2.43 30.21
CA SER A 75 -9.70 -2.62 28.85
C SER A 75 -10.73 -2.56 27.71
N GLU A 76 -11.96 -3.04 27.92
CA GLU A 76 -13.05 -3.02 26.93
C GLU A 76 -14.00 -1.82 27.11
N GLY A 77 -13.65 -0.90 27.98
CA GLY A 77 -14.49 0.27 28.32
C GLY A 77 -14.62 1.23 27.14
N LYS A 78 -15.86 1.63 26.82
CA LYS A 78 -16.17 2.63 25.76
C LYS A 78 -15.58 4.02 26.02
N THR A 79 -15.07 4.25 27.22
CA THR A 79 -14.44 5.50 27.66
C THR A 79 -12.93 5.37 27.85
N LEU A 80 -12.37 4.19 27.52
CA LEU A 80 -10.94 3.96 27.46
C LEU A 80 -10.42 4.21 26.06
N GLN A 81 -9.30 4.92 25.95
CA GLN A 81 -8.60 5.15 24.70
C GLN A 81 -7.10 4.91 24.88
N LEU A 82 -6.53 4.02 24.07
CA LEU A 82 -5.09 3.84 24.02
C LEU A 82 -4.45 4.95 23.16
N ILE A 83 -3.28 5.37 23.60
CA ILE A 83 -2.43 6.34 22.90
C ILE A 83 -1.14 5.63 22.53
N ARG A 84 -0.90 5.49 21.24
CA ARG A 84 0.32 4.92 20.66
C ARG A 84 1.29 6.04 20.30
N THR A 85 2.53 5.98 20.78
CA THR A 85 3.61 6.87 20.39
C THR A 85 4.59 6.12 19.47
N TYR A 86 4.86 6.70 18.30
CA TYR A 86 5.84 6.24 17.34
C TYR A 86 6.62 7.45 16.80
N GLU A 87 7.96 7.38 16.81
CA GLU A 87 8.85 8.50 16.41
C GLU A 87 8.50 9.85 17.06
N GLY A 88 8.09 9.79 18.33
CA GLY A 88 7.72 10.98 19.10
C GLY A 88 6.34 11.56 18.75
N LYS A 89 5.56 10.91 17.89
CA LYS A 89 4.20 11.32 17.54
C LYS A 89 3.18 10.44 18.23
N ASP A 90 2.20 11.07 18.84
CA ASP A 90 1.06 10.40 19.47
C ASP A 90 -0.06 10.17 18.47
N THR A 91 -0.61 8.95 18.49
CA THR A 91 -1.81 8.56 17.75
C THR A 91 -2.81 7.99 18.71
N TYR A 92 -4.01 8.57 18.74
CA TYR A 92 -5.12 8.06 19.53
C TYR A 92 -5.79 6.90 18.79
N MET A 93 -5.79 5.73 19.42
CA MET A 93 -6.48 4.56 18.87
C MET A 93 -8.01 4.69 19.06
N PRO A 94 -8.83 3.96 18.30
CA PRO A 94 -10.28 3.98 18.51
C PRO A 94 -10.65 3.56 19.95
N TYR A 95 -11.72 4.13 20.48
CA TYR A 95 -12.23 3.76 21.81
C TYR A 95 -12.57 2.27 21.90
N GLY A 96 -12.21 1.64 23.01
CA GLY A 96 -12.49 0.22 23.28
C GLY A 96 -11.61 -0.75 22.49
N VAL A 97 -10.57 -0.27 21.81
CA VAL A 97 -9.56 -1.12 21.16
C VAL A 97 -8.43 -1.35 22.15
N SER A 98 -8.26 -2.61 22.56
CA SER A 98 -7.22 -3.07 23.51
C SER A 98 -6.16 -3.96 22.87
N THR A 99 -6.12 -4.04 21.54
CA THR A 99 -5.14 -4.86 20.80
C THR A 99 -4.34 -4.01 19.81
N PHE A 100 -3.11 -4.46 19.50
CA PHE A 100 -2.25 -3.83 18.51
C PHE A 100 -1.46 -4.87 17.72
N SER A 101 -1.38 -4.69 16.43
CA SER A 101 -0.43 -5.35 15.52
C SER A 101 0.18 -4.31 14.60
N SER A 102 1.28 -4.67 13.93
CA SER A 102 1.93 -3.79 12.97
C SER A 102 2.60 -4.60 11.87
N VAL A 103 2.69 -4.03 10.69
CA VAL A 103 3.53 -4.52 9.59
C VAL A 103 4.85 -3.75 9.50
N VAL A 104 5.01 -2.71 10.31
CA VAL A 104 6.21 -1.87 10.33
C VAL A 104 7.08 -2.29 11.52
N PRO A 105 8.29 -2.85 11.26
CA PRO A 105 9.26 -3.14 12.32
C PRO A 105 9.70 -1.84 13.00
N ALA A 106 9.36 -1.71 14.27
CA ALA A 106 9.67 -0.52 15.06
C ALA A 106 9.44 -0.78 16.55
N THR A 107 9.79 0.20 17.37
CA THR A 107 9.42 0.23 18.78
C THR A 107 8.31 1.24 18.99
N TYR A 108 7.21 0.79 19.57
CA TYR A 108 6.04 1.59 19.89
C TYR A 108 5.85 1.68 21.39
N THR A 109 5.47 2.84 21.88
CA THR A 109 5.15 3.05 23.30
C THR A 109 3.66 3.30 23.45
N PHE A 110 3.05 2.68 24.44
CA PHE A 110 1.62 2.76 24.70
C PHE A 110 1.36 3.30 26.09
N ARG A 111 0.35 4.15 26.20
CA ARG A 111 -0.28 4.61 27.42
C ARG A 111 -1.77 4.70 27.19
N ALA A 112 -2.57 4.93 28.22
CA ALA A 112 -4.00 5.05 28.05
C ALA A 112 -4.55 6.28 28.78
N GLU A 113 -5.69 6.78 28.29
CA GLU A 113 -6.55 7.70 29.02
C GLU A 113 -7.92 7.06 29.24
N TYR A 114 -8.51 7.34 30.40
CA TYR A 114 -9.79 6.80 30.83
C TYR A 114 -10.69 7.89 31.43
N TYR A 115 -11.95 7.91 31.01
CA TYR A 115 -12.95 8.83 31.52
C TYR A 115 -13.90 8.13 32.49
N HIS A 116 -13.75 8.43 33.79
CA HIS A 116 -14.61 7.95 34.84
C HIS A 116 -14.79 9.06 35.88
N SER A 117 -15.92 9.82 35.85
CA SER A 117 -16.13 10.99 36.70
C SER A 117 -14.99 12.03 36.69
N GLY A 118 -14.09 11.91 35.71
CA GLY A 118 -12.88 12.69 35.49
C GLY A 118 -12.04 12.05 34.44
N LYS A 119 -10.90 12.68 34.10
CA LYS A 119 -9.94 12.18 33.12
C LYS A 119 -8.70 11.65 33.85
N TYR A 120 -8.37 10.38 33.60
CA TYR A 120 -7.20 9.69 34.16
C TYR A 120 -6.25 9.30 33.05
N TYR A 121 -4.96 9.32 33.35
CA TYR A 121 -3.90 8.81 32.46
C TYR A 121 -3.14 7.70 33.19
N THR A 122 -2.61 6.73 32.43
CA THR A 122 -1.77 5.69 33.03
C THR A 122 -0.51 6.31 33.64
N ASP A 123 -0.12 5.80 34.82
CA ASP A 123 1.10 6.21 35.53
C ASP A 123 2.35 5.49 34.98
N ASN A 124 2.16 4.54 34.07
CA ASN A 124 3.20 3.79 33.38
C ASN A 124 2.99 3.78 31.87
N ASN A 125 4.02 3.37 31.14
CA ASN A 125 3.99 3.11 29.72
C ASN A 125 4.36 1.64 29.46
N VAL A 126 3.85 1.09 28.38
CA VAL A 126 4.25 -0.22 27.84
C VAL A 126 4.97 0.00 26.52
N THR A 127 6.13 -0.62 26.37
CA THR A 127 6.87 -0.60 25.13
C THR A 127 6.72 -1.94 24.42
N VAL A 128 6.32 -1.91 23.16
CA VAL A 128 6.18 -3.09 22.28
C VAL A 128 7.20 -2.97 21.15
N THR A 129 8.04 -3.96 21.01
CA THR A 129 8.99 -4.07 19.91
C THR A 129 8.39 -4.96 18.82
N VAL A 130 8.15 -4.38 17.66
CA VAL A 130 7.74 -5.10 16.46
C VAL A 130 9.00 -5.52 15.72
N LYS A 131 9.30 -6.81 15.72
CA LYS A 131 10.45 -7.37 15.02
C LYS A 131 10.11 -7.59 13.54
N PRO A 132 11.09 -7.49 12.63
CA PRO A 132 10.86 -7.90 11.24
C PRO A 132 10.24 -9.30 11.20
N ALA A 133 9.18 -9.47 10.42
CA ALA A 133 8.62 -10.79 10.17
C ALA A 133 9.74 -11.70 9.63
N SER A 134 9.81 -12.93 10.10
CA SER A 134 10.73 -13.89 9.52
C SER A 134 10.40 -14.01 8.04
N ALA A 135 11.40 -13.87 7.18
CA ALA A 135 11.19 -14.00 5.74
C ALA A 135 10.56 -15.38 5.48
N GLY A 136 9.29 -15.37 5.07
CA GLY A 136 8.57 -16.60 4.73
C GLY A 136 9.07 -17.24 3.44
N GLY A 137 9.86 -16.49 2.66
CA GLY A 137 10.42 -16.88 1.38
C GLY A 137 11.64 -16.06 1.02
N GLU A 138 12.18 -16.32 -0.16
CA GLU A 138 13.33 -15.63 -0.72
C GLU A 138 12.90 -14.24 -1.24
N THR A 139 13.64 -13.19 -0.88
CA THR A 139 13.47 -11.86 -1.47
C THR A 139 14.09 -11.82 -2.87
N LYS A 140 13.45 -11.11 -3.79
CA LYS A 140 13.90 -10.98 -5.17
C LYS A 140 14.08 -9.51 -5.52
N SER A 141 14.98 -9.22 -6.45
CA SER A 141 15.09 -7.87 -7.03
C SER A 141 14.13 -7.77 -8.22
N TYR A 142 13.05 -7.03 -8.03
CA TYR A 142 12.04 -6.84 -9.07
C TYR A 142 12.39 -5.64 -9.95
N ALA A 143 12.29 -5.80 -11.26
CA ALA A 143 12.32 -4.66 -12.17
C ALA A 143 11.07 -3.79 -11.92
N GLN A 144 11.28 -2.48 -11.86
CA GLN A 144 10.20 -1.54 -11.64
C GLN A 144 9.56 -1.14 -12.96
N ASN A 145 8.24 -1.33 -13.06
CA ASN A 145 7.38 -0.77 -14.08
C ASN A 145 6.46 0.28 -13.44
N ILE A 146 6.49 1.50 -13.94
CA ILE A 146 5.77 2.66 -13.39
C ILE A 146 4.40 2.76 -14.05
N LEU A 147 3.34 2.95 -13.27
CA LEU A 147 2.03 3.26 -13.78
C LEU A 147 1.94 4.76 -14.11
N GLY A 148 1.92 5.09 -15.40
CA GLY A 148 1.67 6.45 -15.89
C GLY A 148 0.15 6.69 -16.05
N LEU A 149 -0.40 7.67 -15.34
CA LEU A 149 -1.78 8.10 -15.49
C LEU A 149 -1.80 9.39 -16.30
N GLN A 150 -2.28 9.31 -17.53
CA GLN A 150 -2.51 10.46 -18.39
C GLN A 150 -3.96 10.91 -18.29
N PHE A 151 -4.20 12.18 -17.97
CA PHE A 151 -5.54 12.76 -18.04
C PHE A 151 -5.64 13.66 -19.29
N THR A 152 -6.63 13.38 -20.11
CA THR A 152 -6.76 13.93 -21.47
C THR A 152 -8.20 14.16 -21.88
N SER A 153 -8.42 14.76 -23.05
CA SER A 153 -9.72 14.92 -23.68
C SER A 153 -9.56 15.23 -25.17
N THR A 154 -10.51 14.81 -25.96
CA THR A 154 -10.64 15.19 -27.38
C THR A 154 -10.80 16.71 -27.57
N GLY A 155 -11.35 17.43 -26.58
CA GLY A 155 -11.49 18.88 -26.59
C GLY A 155 -10.30 19.68 -26.06
N CYS A 156 -9.16 19.04 -25.81
CA CYS A 156 -7.96 19.64 -25.23
C CYS A 156 -6.87 19.84 -26.30
N VAL A 157 -6.66 21.06 -26.77
CA VAL A 157 -5.67 21.40 -27.82
C VAL A 157 -4.24 20.98 -27.47
N ASN A 158 -3.85 21.04 -26.20
CA ASN A 158 -2.48 20.73 -25.75
C ASN A 158 -2.25 19.27 -25.39
N CYS A 159 -3.31 18.44 -25.31
CA CYS A 159 -3.21 17.06 -24.87
C CYS A 159 -2.38 16.16 -25.81
N PRO A 160 -2.40 16.35 -27.14
CA PRO A 160 -1.54 15.59 -28.04
C PRO A 160 -0.03 15.70 -27.77
N THR A 161 0.42 16.82 -27.21
CA THR A 161 1.84 17.00 -26.84
C THR A 161 2.24 16.02 -25.75
N LEU A 162 1.44 15.88 -24.70
CA LEU A 162 1.69 14.90 -23.63
C LEU A 162 1.65 13.47 -24.19
N SER A 163 0.66 13.13 -25.01
CA SER A 163 0.55 11.79 -25.62
C SER A 163 1.80 11.45 -26.45
N THR A 164 2.32 12.42 -27.22
CA THR A 164 3.54 12.26 -28.03
C THR A 164 4.77 12.02 -27.14
N ASN A 165 4.91 12.78 -26.05
CA ASN A 165 6.02 12.60 -25.12
C ASN A 165 5.98 11.25 -24.41
N LEU A 166 4.81 10.81 -23.97
CA LEU A 166 4.63 9.49 -23.34
C LEU A 166 4.96 8.35 -24.31
N LYS A 167 4.51 8.45 -25.57
CA LYS A 167 4.84 7.47 -26.62
C LYS A 167 6.34 7.40 -26.88
N ALA A 168 7.03 8.54 -26.90
CA ALA A 168 8.48 8.59 -27.05
C ALA A 168 9.20 7.90 -25.89
N ILE A 169 8.81 8.20 -24.65
CA ILE A 169 9.39 7.59 -23.44
C ILE A 169 9.16 6.08 -23.42
N GLN A 170 7.94 5.61 -23.73
CA GLN A 170 7.66 4.17 -23.80
C GLN A 170 8.52 3.46 -24.88
N ALA A 171 8.80 4.14 -25.99
CA ALA A 171 9.65 3.58 -27.06
C ALA A 171 11.15 3.54 -26.67
N GLU A 172 11.62 4.52 -25.91
CA GLU A 172 13.03 4.60 -25.47
C GLU A 172 13.31 3.72 -24.25
N MET A 173 12.30 3.52 -23.39
CA MET A 173 12.41 2.73 -22.16
C MET A 173 11.31 1.65 -22.12
N PRO A 174 11.38 0.65 -22.99
CA PRO A 174 10.37 -0.42 -23.04
C PRO A 174 10.33 -1.19 -21.72
N GLY A 175 9.10 -1.50 -21.24
CA GLY A 175 8.89 -2.18 -19.96
C GLY A 175 9.01 -1.29 -18.71
N LYS A 176 9.40 -0.01 -18.88
CA LYS A 176 9.61 0.91 -17.75
C LYS A 176 8.34 1.63 -17.29
N MET A 177 7.40 1.85 -18.20
CA MET A 177 6.18 2.59 -17.92
C MET A 177 5.00 2.02 -18.69
N SER A 178 3.96 1.63 -17.95
CA SER A 178 2.63 1.30 -18.48
C SER A 178 1.72 2.52 -18.36
N VAL A 179 1.09 2.94 -19.44
CA VAL A 179 0.25 4.16 -19.46
C VAL A 179 -1.23 3.82 -19.53
N VAL A 180 -2.03 4.53 -18.74
CA VAL A 180 -3.50 4.54 -18.79
C VAL A 180 -3.97 5.95 -19.09
N SER A 181 -4.68 6.15 -20.21
CA SER A 181 -5.24 7.44 -20.62
C SER A 181 -6.69 7.57 -20.15
N PHE A 182 -6.88 8.45 -19.18
CA PHE A 182 -8.18 8.79 -18.61
C PHE A 182 -8.77 9.97 -19.39
N HIS A 183 -9.70 9.67 -20.29
CA HIS A 183 -10.45 10.68 -21.03
C HIS A 183 -11.56 11.27 -20.17
N GLN A 184 -11.81 12.57 -20.33
CA GLN A 184 -12.92 13.29 -19.69
C GLN A 184 -13.54 14.33 -20.63
N ASN A 185 -14.81 14.67 -20.37
CA ASN A 185 -15.45 15.77 -21.05
C ASN A 185 -14.74 17.10 -20.71
N PHE A 186 -14.26 17.80 -21.73
CA PHE A 186 -13.63 19.11 -21.61
C PHE A 186 -13.84 19.87 -22.92
N ASN A 187 -14.55 21.00 -22.88
CA ASN A 187 -15.00 21.79 -24.04
C ASN A 187 -15.94 21.05 -25.00
N ASN A 188 -15.95 19.73 -25.02
CA ASN A 188 -16.85 18.87 -25.82
C ASN A 188 -17.20 17.59 -25.03
N VAL A 189 -18.09 16.78 -25.61
CA VAL A 189 -18.36 15.41 -25.14
C VAL A 189 -17.29 14.51 -25.72
N ASP A 190 -16.60 13.79 -24.85
CA ASP A 190 -15.56 12.84 -25.21
C ASP A 190 -16.13 11.40 -25.09
N ALA A 191 -16.25 10.70 -26.20
CA ALA A 191 -16.81 9.35 -26.26
C ALA A 191 -15.95 8.30 -25.55
N MET A 192 -14.69 8.60 -25.25
CA MET A 192 -13.77 7.74 -24.54
C MET A 192 -13.77 7.97 -23.01
N THR A 193 -14.66 8.86 -22.50
CA THR A 193 -14.79 9.11 -21.06
C THR A 193 -15.18 7.84 -20.31
N HIS A 194 -14.38 7.47 -19.29
CA HIS A 194 -14.67 6.36 -18.41
C HIS A 194 -15.20 6.86 -17.05
N PRO A 195 -16.18 6.19 -16.40
CA PRO A 195 -16.74 6.62 -15.10
C PRO A 195 -15.69 6.83 -14.01
N MET A 196 -14.63 6.02 -13.98
CA MET A 196 -13.54 6.14 -12.99
C MET A 196 -12.64 7.37 -13.20
N THR A 197 -12.68 8.04 -14.36
CA THR A 197 -11.83 9.19 -14.64
C THR A 197 -11.95 10.27 -13.58
N ALA A 198 -13.18 10.63 -13.19
CA ALA A 198 -13.42 11.66 -12.19
C ALA A 198 -12.85 11.31 -10.81
N ALA A 199 -12.91 10.02 -10.42
CA ALA A 199 -12.38 9.55 -9.14
C ALA A 199 -10.84 9.64 -9.11
N TYR A 200 -10.17 9.14 -10.16
CA TYR A 200 -8.72 9.24 -10.29
C TYR A 200 -8.25 10.69 -10.40
N TYR A 201 -8.93 11.53 -11.18
CA TYR A 201 -8.60 12.94 -11.32
C TYR A 201 -8.69 13.69 -9.98
N LYS A 202 -9.72 13.41 -9.18
CA LYS A 202 -9.85 13.95 -7.83
C LYS A 202 -8.72 13.47 -6.91
N GLN A 203 -8.30 12.20 -7.05
CA GLN A 203 -7.25 11.60 -6.21
C GLN A 203 -5.91 12.31 -6.40
N ILE A 204 -5.53 12.68 -7.62
CA ILE A 204 -4.27 13.39 -7.89
C ILE A 204 -4.29 14.87 -7.49
N LYS A 205 -5.45 15.40 -7.04
CA LYS A 205 -5.62 16.79 -6.56
C LYS A 205 -5.16 17.87 -7.56
N ARG A 206 -5.30 17.62 -8.85
CA ARG A 206 -4.88 18.55 -9.92
C ARG A 206 -6.08 19.16 -10.62
N GLN A 207 -5.83 20.23 -11.39
CA GLN A 207 -6.85 20.93 -12.20
C GLN A 207 -6.30 21.22 -13.59
N GLY A 208 -7.18 21.19 -14.59
CA GLY A 208 -6.84 21.44 -15.99
C GLY A 208 -6.32 20.21 -16.73
N LEU A 209 -6.13 20.36 -18.04
CA LEU A 209 -5.59 19.35 -18.95
C LEU A 209 -4.52 19.98 -19.84
N PRO A 210 -3.52 19.19 -20.31
CA PRO A 210 -3.23 17.80 -19.93
C PRO A 210 -2.66 17.66 -18.51
N GLN A 211 -2.76 16.44 -17.93
CA GLN A 211 -2.12 16.11 -16.67
C GLN A 211 -1.44 14.74 -16.78
N PHE A 212 -0.30 14.59 -16.11
CA PHE A 212 0.39 13.32 -15.92
C PHE A 212 0.62 13.09 -14.43
N ASN A 213 0.49 11.86 -13.99
CA ASN A 213 0.87 11.42 -12.66
C ASN A 213 1.53 10.04 -12.75
N ALA A 214 2.55 9.79 -11.95
CA ALA A 214 3.19 8.49 -11.81
C ALA A 214 2.79 7.84 -10.49
N ASN A 215 2.38 6.59 -10.53
CA ASN A 215 2.12 5.71 -9.38
C ASN A 215 1.13 6.24 -8.34
N LEU A 216 0.24 7.18 -8.70
CA LEU A 216 -0.65 7.90 -7.75
C LEU A 216 0.10 8.62 -6.64
N ILE A 217 1.36 8.96 -6.84
CA ILE A 217 2.14 9.76 -5.91
C ILE A 217 1.69 11.21 -6.01
N ILE A 218 1.34 11.80 -4.87
CA ILE A 218 0.93 13.20 -4.78
C ILE A 218 2.15 14.02 -4.38
N ASN A 219 2.63 14.84 -5.34
CA ASN A 219 3.70 15.78 -5.10
C ASN A 219 3.20 17.20 -5.45
N ASP A 220 3.19 18.09 -4.46
CA ASP A 220 2.67 19.45 -4.61
C ASP A 220 3.59 20.38 -5.44
N GLU A 221 4.83 19.97 -5.69
CA GLU A 221 5.79 20.73 -6.52
C GLU A 221 5.48 20.64 -8.02
N TYR A 222 4.83 19.57 -8.47
CA TYR A 222 4.50 19.36 -9.89
C TYR A 222 3.06 19.76 -10.19
N ILE A 223 2.84 20.99 -10.66
CA ILE A 223 1.50 21.56 -10.87
C ILE A 223 0.88 21.13 -12.21
N THR A 224 1.65 21.06 -13.27
CA THR A 224 1.21 20.59 -14.59
C THR A 224 2.40 19.96 -15.29
N ILE A 225 2.34 18.66 -15.57
CA ILE A 225 3.42 17.92 -16.17
C ILE A 225 3.00 17.48 -17.55
N SER A 226 3.68 17.98 -18.55
CA SER A 226 3.43 17.62 -19.95
C SER A 226 4.70 17.56 -20.79
N SER A 227 5.81 18.12 -20.31
CA SER A 227 7.08 18.09 -21.05
C SER A 227 7.79 16.74 -20.86
N TYR A 228 8.54 16.36 -21.88
CA TYR A 228 9.33 15.13 -21.89
C TYR A 228 10.32 15.05 -20.71
N THR A 229 11.05 16.13 -20.43
CA THR A 229 12.04 16.17 -19.34
C THR A 229 11.41 16.07 -17.96
N GLU A 230 10.30 16.77 -17.72
CA GLU A 230 9.57 16.68 -16.44
C GLU A 230 9.07 15.27 -16.17
N ILE A 231 8.62 14.54 -17.20
CA ILE A 231 8.18 13.15 -17.06
C ILE A 231 9.38 12.26 -16.68
N LEU A 232 10.55 12.46 -17.31
CA LEU A 232 11.79 11.73 -16.96
C LEU A 232 12.23 12.02 -15.53
N ASP A 233 12.16 13.27 -15.08
CA ASP A 233 12.49 13.67 -13.70
C ASP A 233 11.57 12.95 -12.70
N ILE A 234 10.27 12.82 -13.00
CA ILE A 234 9.32 12.07 -12.17
C ILE A 234 9.63 10.58 -12.16
N ILE A 235 9.93 9.98 -13.32
CA ILE A 235 10.33 8.57 -13.39
C ILE A 235 11.55 8.34 -12.47
N SER A 236 12.58 9.18 -12.57
CA SER A 236 13.76 9.11 -11.72
C SER A 236 13.44 9.26 -10.23
N LEU A 237 12.55 10.21 -9.88
CA LEU A 237 12.08 10.40 -8.51
C LEU A 237 11.36 9.14 -7.99
N VAL A 238 10.49 8.54 -8.80
CA VAL A 238 9.77 7.32 -8.40
C VAL A 238 10.74 6.17 -8.16
N GLU A 239 11.76 6.01 -9.00
CA GLU A 239 12.77 4.96 -8.83
C GLU A 239 13.63 5.15 -7.58
N GLU A 240 13.97 6.39 -7.25
CA GLU A 240 14.80 6.72 -6.10
C GLU A 240 14.05 6.65 -4.78
N GLU A 241 12.85 7.24 -4.71
CA GLU A 241 12.10 7.41 -3.46
C GLU A 241 11.08 6.28 -3.20
N TYR A 242 10.61 5.60 -4.26
CA TYR A 242 9.56 4.58 -4.18
C TYR A 242 9.94 3.30 -4.96
N PRO A 243 11.10 2.69 -4.67
CA PRO A 243 11.54 1.51 -5.41
C PRO A 243 10.55 0.35 -5.29
N ALA A 244 10.50 -0.50 -6.32
CA ALA A 244 9.64 -1.67 -6.32
C ALA A 244 10.06 -2.67 -5.24
N THR A 245 9.14 -2.96 -4.33
CA THR A 245 9.29 -3.99 -3.29
C THR A 245 8.42 -5.22 -3.55
N CYS A 246 7.60 -5.20 -4.59
CA CYS A 246 6.79 -6.34 -5.00
C CYS A 246 6.98 -6.66 -6.49
N GLY A 247 6.84 -7.93 -6.82
CA GLY A 247 6.70 -8.42 -8.18
C GLY A 247 5.22 -8.57 -8.53
N VAL A 248 4.87 -8.26 -9.77
CA VAL A 248 3.53 -8.46 -10.34
C VAL A 248 3.64 -9.33 -11.57
N ALA A 249 2.79 -10.36 -11.66
CA ALA A 249 2.63 -11.16 -12.85
C ALA A 249 1.14 -11.23 -13.22
N VAL A 250 0.86 -11.32 -14.49
CA VAL A 250 -0.50 -11.36 -15.01
C VAL A 250 -0.64 -12.44 -16.08
N GLN A 251 -1.75 -13.17 -16.04
CA GLN A 251 -2.18 -14.07 -17.11
C GLN A 251 -3.60 -13.72 -17.47
N SER A 252 -3.86 -13.45 -18.75
CA SER A 252 -5.21 -13.18 -19.24
C SER A 252 -5.65 -14.21 -20.26
N SER A 253 -6.96 -14.46 -20.35
CA SER A 253 -7.57 -15.32 -21.35
C SER A 253 -8.92 -14.77 -21.74
N ARG A 254 -9.19 -14.73 -23.05
CA ARG A 254 -10.48 -14.30 -23.58
C ARG A 254 -11.51 -15.42 -23.42
N GLN A 255 -12.68 -15.05 -22.96
CA GLN A 255 -13.83 -15.93 -22.82
C GLN A 255 -15.03 -15.26 -23.46
N VAL A 256 -15.85 -16.06 -24.14
CA VAL A 256 -17.12 -15.59 -24.71
C VAL A 256 -18.23 -16.34 -23.99
N ASP A 257 -19.02 -15.62 -23.21
CA ASP A 257 -20.21 -16.17 -22.52
C ASP A 257 -21.47 -15.55 -23.12
N GLY A 258 -22.17 -16.34 -23.92
CA GLY A 258 -23.33 -15.87 -24.69
C GLY A 258 -22.94 -14.76 -25.68
N SER A 259 -23.43 -13.54 -25.46
CA SER A 259 -23.07 -12.34 -26.25
C SER A 259 -22.04 -11.47 -25.60
N ALA A 260 -21.60 -11.78 -24.37
CA ALA A 260 -20.62 -11.03 -23.63
C ALA A 260 -19.21 -11.51 -23.95
N ASP A 261 -18.36 -10.58 -24.38
CA ASP A 261 -16.93 -10.78 -24.53
C ASP A 261 -16.23 -10.40 -23.24
N GLN A 262 -15.42 -11.27 -22.68
CA GLN A 262 -14.84 -11.13 -21.37
C GLN A 262 -13.37 -11.50 -21.37
N LEU A 263 -12.60 -10.88 -20.49
CA LEU A 263 -11.26 -11.30 -20.13
C LEU A 263 -11.25 -11.85 -18.70
N LYS A 264 -10.85 -13.09 -18.56
CA LYS A 264 -10.48 -13.68 -17.29
C LYS A 264 -9.02 -13.34 -17.04
N VAL A 265 -8.73 -12.68 -15.92
CA VAL A 265 -7.39 -12.20 -15.56
C VAL A 265 -6.99 -12.82 -14.22
N GLU A 266 -5.91 -13.60 -14.21
CA GLU A 266 -5.22 -14.05 -13.00
C GLU A 266 -4.10 -13.08 -12.70
N VAL A 267 -4.07 -12.59 -11.48
CA VAL A 267 -3.04 -11.69 -10.93
C VAL A 267 -2.24 -12.47 -9.89
N LYS A 268 -0.92 -12.40 -9.97
CA LYS A 268 -0.01 -12.92 -8.96
C LYS A 268 0.86 -11.79 -8.45
N VAL A 269 0.97 -11.70 -7.13
CA VAL A 269 1.84 -10.72 -6.47
C VAL A 269 2.68 -11.42 -5.44
N THR A 270 3.96 -11.07 -5.37
CA THR A 270 4.88 -11.46 -4.31
C THR A 270 5.56 -10.22 -3.77
N SER A 271 5.88 -10.15 -2.49
CA SER A 271 6.41 -8.94 -1.85
C SER A 271 7.65 -9.24 -1.02
N ASN A 272 8.60 -8.31 -1.03
CA ASN A 272 9.79 -8.32 -0.18
C ASN A 272 9.52 -7.68 1.20
N THR A 273 8.34 -7.10 1.39
CA THR A 273 7.94 -6.45 2.64
C THR A 273 6.59 -6.96 3.09
N PRO A 274 6.41 -7.22 4.41
CA PRO A 274 5.10 -7.55 4.95
C PRO A 274 4.24 -6.28 4.96
N ALA A 275 3.29 -6.19 4.04
CA ALA A 275 2.39 -5.05 3.92
C ALA A 275 1.03 -5.47 3.36
N VAL A 276 0.01 -4.68 3.64
CA VAL A 276 -1.29 -4.83 2.98
C VAL A 276 -1.17 -4.31 1.56
N HIS A 277 -1.47 -5.20 0.62
CA HIS A 277 -1.48 -4.87 -0.79
C HIS A 277 -2.91 -4.80 -1.34
N ARG A 278 -3.07 -3.98 -2.35
CA ARG A 278 -4.27 -3.93 -3.20
C ARG A 278 -3.84 -4.08 -4.65
N TYR A 279 -4.79 -4.37 -5.53
CA TYR A 279 -4.51 -4.43 -6.96
C TYR A 279 -5.67 -3.86 -7.77
N GLN A 280 -5.34 -3.26 -8.90
CA GLN A 280 -6.31 -2.80 -9.90
C GLN A 280 -5.91 -3.33 -11.25
N ILE A 281 -6.89 -3.79 -12.01
CA ILE A 281 -6.71 -4.17 -13.40
C ILE A 281 -7.31 -3.08 -14.26
N PHE A 282 -6.55 -2.61 -15.24
CA PHE A 282 -7.01 -1.69 -16.27
C PHE A 282 -7.01 -2.42 -17.61
N LEU A 283 -8.13 -2.36 -18.32
CA LEU A 283 -8.16 -2.69 -19.74
C LEU A 283 -7.99 -1.41 -20.53
N VAL A 284 -6.96 -1.35 -21.36
CA VAL A 284 -6.68 -0.20 -22.22
C VAL A 284 -6.72 -0.61 -23.68
N GLU A 285 -7.12 0.29 -24.57
CA GLU A 285 -7.19 0.07 -26.01
C GLU A 285 -6.33 1.09 -26.74
N ASP A 286 -5.58 0.62 -27.72
CA ASP A 286 -4.79 1.43 -28.62
C ASP A 286 -5.46 1.62 -29.98
N GLY A 287 -5.04 2.66 -30.72
CA GLY A 287 -5.50 2.89 -32.08
C GLY A 287 -6.95 3.34 -32.20
N VAL A 288 -7.50 3.94 -31.17
CA VAL A 288 -8.88 4.47 -31.18
C VAL A 288 -8.91 5.76 -32.00
N MET A 289 -9.61 5.72 -33.13
CA MET A 289 -9.70 6.85 -34.06
C MET A 289 -10.88 7.75 -33.69
N ASP A 290 -10.60 9.00 -33.30
CA ASP A 290 -11.60 10.03 -33.03
C ASP A 290 -11.06 11.43 -33.40
N VAL A 291 -11.90 12.45 -33.33
CA VAL A 291 -11.48 13.85 -33.50
C VAL A 291 -10.62 14.28 -32.31
N GLN A 292 -9.71 15.24 -32.57
CA GLN A 292 -8.93 15.89 -31.52
C GLN A 292 -8.86 17.38 -31.83
N GLU A 293 -9.23 18.21 -30.87
CA GLU A 293 -9.15 19.67 -31.00
C GLU A 293 -7.71 20.10 -31.30
N GLY A 294 -7.55 21.00 -32.29
CA GLY A 294 -6.24 21.43 -32.76
C GLY A 294 -5.54 20.48 -33.74
N HIS A 295 -6.13 19.31 -34.03
CA HIS A 295 -5.62 18.36 -35.02
C HIS A 295 -6.60 18.27 -36.20
N GLY A 296 -6.15 18.51 -37.40
CA GLY A 296 -6.99 18.49 -38.60
C GLY A 296 -7.36 17.05 -39.02
N GLY A 297 -8.57 16.58 -38.67
CA GLY A 297 -9.07 15.26 -39.03
C GLY A 297 -9.08 14.27 -37.88
N LEU A 298 -9.05 12.96 -38.19
CA LEU A 298 -9.01 11.90 -37.20
C LEU A 298 -7.62 11.82 -36.56
N TYR A 299 -7.59 11.61 -35.24
CA TYR A 299 -6.41 11.42 -34.41
C TYR A 299 -6.44 10.03 -33.78
N GLU A 300 -5.27 9.39 -33.69
CA GLU A 300 -5.12 8.09 -33.06
C GLU A 300 -4.87 8.25 -31.55
N HIS A 301 -5.88 7.85 -30.75
CA HIS A 301 -5.75 7.79 -29.29
C HIS A 301 -5.26 6.42 -28.86
N ASN A 302 -4.28 6.40 -27.97
CA ASN A 302 -3.67 5.19 -27.44
C ASN A 302 -3.81 5.14 -25.91
N ASN A 303 -3.64 3.96 -25.33
CA ASN A 303 -3.75 3.71 -23.89
C ASN A 303 -5.15 4.05 -23.31
N VAL A 304 -6.19 4.11 -24.13
CA VAL A 304 -7.53 4.56 -23.73
C VAL A 304 -8.14 3.60 -22.72
N LEU A 305 -8.45 4.08 -21.52
CA LEU A 305 -9.10 3.27 -20.49
C LEU A 305 -10.48 2.81 -20.94
N ARG A 306 -10.72 1.51 -20.95
CA ARG A 306 -12.01 0.89 -21.33
C ARG A 306 -12.74 0.24 -20.18
N ALA A 307 -12.03 -0.38 -19.24
CA ALA A 307 -12.62 -0.98 -18.05
C ALA A 307 -11.61 -1.05 -16.89
N THR A 308 -12.13 -1.18 -15.68
CA THR A 308 -11.37 -1.43 -14.46
C THR A 308 -11.97 -2.63 -13.71
N SER A 309 -11.14 -3.33 -12.91
CA SER A 309 -11.64 -4.45 -12.08
C SER A 309 -12.45 -3.99 -10.87
N SER A 310 -12.31 -2.74 -10.45
CA SER A 310 -12.94 -2.19 -9.26
C SER A 310 -13.28 -0.71 -9.44
N ASP A 311 -14.35 -0.25 -8.79
CA ASP A 311 -14.73 1.16 -8.71
C ASP A 311 -13.96 1.93 -7.62
N ASN A 312 -13.06 1.26 -6.90
CA ASN A 312 -12.15 1.90 -5.96
C ASN A 312 -10.85 2.30 -6.67
N VAL A 313 -10.38 3.53 -6.50
CA VAL A 313 -9.15 4.03 -7.14
C VAL A 313 -7.90 3.23 -6.75
N TYR A 314 -7.91 2.58 -5.60
CA TYR A 314 -6.85 1.67 -5.16
C TYR A 314 -7.14 0.20 -5.49
N GLY A 315 -8.20 -0.07 -6.24
CA GLY A 315 -8.59 -1.44 -6.61
C GLY A 315 -9.12 -2.28 -5.46
N ASP A 316 -9.02 -3.59 -5.61
CA ASP A 316 -9.46 -4.58 -4.64
C ASP A 316 -8.36 -4.91 -3.63
N VAL A 317 -8.74 -5.39 -2.45
CA VAL A 317 -7.78 -5.92 -1.47
C VAL A 317 -7.19 -7.23 -1.98
N LEU A 318 -5.89 -7.40 -1.77
CA LEU A 318 -5.19 -8.66 -1.97
C LEU A 318 -5.08 -9.38 -0.62
N ASN A 319 -5.00 -10.71 -0.64
CA ASN A 319 -4.84 -11.52 0.58
C ASN A 319 -5.90 -11.19 1.67
N GLU A 320 -7.15 -10.96 1.24
CA GLU A 320 -8.28 -10.63 2.15
C GLU A 320 -8.04 -9.36 3.01
N GLY A 321 -7.12 -8.50 2.59
CA GLY A 321 -6.72 -7.31 3.35
C GLY A 321 -5.73 -7.57 4.49
N VAL A 322 -5.22 -8.81 4.57
CA VAL A 322 -4.16 -9.19 5.53
C VAL A 322 -2.79 -8.92 4.89
N PRO A 323 -1.78 -8.48 5.65
CA PRO A 323 -0.43 -8.30 5.14
C PRO A 323 0.11 -9.57 4.47
N MET A 324 0.76 -9.40 3.33
CA MET A 324 1.43 -10.49 2.63
C MET A 324 2.69 -10.91 3.39
N GLN A 325 2.98 -12.21 3.42
CA GLN A 325 4.25 -12.71 3.93
C GLN A 325 5.35 -12.50 2.88
N VAL A 326 6.55 -12.17 3.34
CA VAL A 326 7.71 -11.95 2.47
C VAL A 326 8.00 -13.18 1.60
N GLY A 327 8.12 -12.97 0.29
CA GLY A 327 8.43 -14.00 -0.69
C GLY A 327 7.32 -15.03 -0.95
N VAL A 328 6.15 -14.88 -0.33
CA VAL A 328 4.99 -15.74 -0.57
C VAL A 328 4.12 -15.15 -1.66
N GLU A 329 3.84 -15.95 -2.70
CA GLU A 329 2.96 -15.56 -3.79
C GLU A 329 1.50 -15.58 -3.36
N VAL A 330 0.78 -14.50 -3.62
CA VAL A 330 -0.67 -14.38 -3.46
C VAL A 330 -1.33 -14.21 -4.83
N LYS A 331 -2.45 -14.89 -5.04
CA LYS A 331 -3.20 -14.88 -6.28
C LYS A 331 -4.56 -14.23 -6.11
N ALA A 332 -4.99 -13.56 -7.16
CA ALA A 332 -6.37 -13.08 -7.32
C ALA A 332 -6.84 -13.32 -8.75
N GLU A 333 -8.13 -13.45 -8.91
CA GLU A 333 -8.73 -13.66 -10.22
C GLU A 333 -9.92 -12.71 -10.41
N ARG A 334 -10.05 -12.14 -11.60
CA ARG A 334 -11.22 -11.33 -12.01
C ARG A 334 -11.62 -11.65 -13.43
N THR A 335 -12.93 -11.61 -13.65
CA THR A 335 -13.50 -11.58 -14.99
C THR A 335 -13.99 -10.16 -15.26
N ILE A 336 -13.52 -9.59 -16.36
CA ILE A 336 -13.84 -8.21 -16.76
C ILE A 336 -14.55 -8.26 -18.10
N THR A 337 -15.75 -7.67 -18.17
CA THR A 337 -16.48 -7.55 -19.42
C THR A 337 -15.81 -6.52 -20.33
N ILE A 338 -15.55 -6.88 -21.56
CA ILE A 338 -15.05 -5.98 -22.59
C ILE A 338 -16.22 -5.12 -23.06
N PRO A 339 -16.12 -3.79 -23.00
CA PRO A 339 -17.20 -2.93 -23.47
C PRO A 339 -17.47 -3.12 -24.96
N ALA A 340 -18.75 -3.02 -25.34
CA ALA A 340 -19.15 -3.14 -26.74
C ALA A 340 -18.45 -2.07 -27.60
N GLY A 341 -17.99 -2.48 -28.78
CA GLY A 341 -17.32 -1.60 -29.74
C GLY A 341 -15.81 -1.48 -29.55
N CYS A 342 -15.22 -2.10 -28.50
CA CYS A 342 -13.77 -2.18 -28.35
C CYS A 342 -13.18 -3.26 -29.29
N ASN A 343 -11.98 -3.00 -29.79
CA ASN A 343 -11.21 -3.96 -30.58
C ASN A 343 -10.25 -4.74 -29.68
N VAL A 344 -10.59 -5.98 -29.36
CA VAL A 344 -9.81 -6.83 -28.42
C VAL A 344 -8.36 -7.04 -28.88
N GLU A 345 -8.11 -7.08 -30.19
CA GLU A 345 -6.76 -7.27 -30.74
C GLU A 345 -5.83 -6.09 -30.43
N ASN A 346 -6.41 -4.92 -30.13
CA ASN A 346 -5.68 -3.71 -29.74
C ASN A 346 -5.69 -3.48 -28.23
N MET A 347 -6.21 -4.43 -27.45
CA MET A 347 -6.33 -4.26 -26.00
C MET A 347 -5.11 -4.81 -25.27
N ARG A 348 -4.79 -4.14 -24.17
CA ARG A 348 -3.79 -4.57 -23.20
C ARG A 348 -4.39 -4.62 -21.80
N VAL A 349 -3.84 -5.49 -20.99
CA VAL A 349 -4.16 -5.65 -19.57
C VAL A 349 -3.00 -5.08 -18.78
N ILE A 350 -3.25 -4.07 -17.96
CA ILE A 350 -2.30 -3.51 -17.01
C ILE A 350 -2.77 -3.87 -15.61
N VAL A 351 -1.91 -4.47 -14.80
CA VAL A 351 -2.18 -4.78 -13.41
C VAL A 351 -1.26 -3.94 -12.53
N ALA A 352 -1.82 -3.09 -11.70
CA ALA A 352 -1.08 -2.30 -10.73
C ALA A 352 -1.24 -2.90 -9.33
N ALA A 353 -0.12 -3.14 -8.64
CA ALA A 353 -0.09 -3.50 -7.23
C ALA A 353 0.18 -2.26 -6.38
N PHE A 354 -0.68 -2.03 -5.41
CA PHE A 354 -0.60 -0.90 -4.49
C PHE A 354 -0.09 -1.36 -3.14
N VAL A 355 0.65 -0.50 -2.48
CA VAL A 355 1.11 -0.69 -1.11
C VAL A 355 0.78 0.54 -0.27
N SER A 356 0.48 0.31 0.99
CA SER A 356 0.32 1.38 1.97
C SER A 356 1.53 1.42 2.90
N TYR A 357 2.07 2.62 3.08
CA TYR A 357 3.16 2.89 4.03
C TYR A 357 2.67 3.55 5.33
N ASP A 358 1.37 3.83 5.44
CA ASP A 358 0.74 4.54 6.57
C ASP A 358 -0.38 3.74 7.26
N GLY A 359 -0.31 2.40 7.18
CA GLY A 359 -1.27 1.51 7.81
C GLY A 359 -2.62 1.45 7.11
N GLY A 360 -2.68 1.73 5.82
CA GLY A 360 -3.89 1.58 5.00
C GLY A 360 -4.70 2.87 4.79
N SER A 361 -4.17 4.02 5.22
CA SER A 361 -4.83 5.31 5.01
C SER A 361 -4.67 5.82 3.58
N THR A 362 -3.46 5.67 3.01
CA THR A 362 -3.16 5.99 1.61
C THR A 362 -2.44 4.84 0.93
N TYR A 363 -2.59 4.74 -0.38
CA TYR A 363 -1.95 3.74 -1.20
C TYR A 363 -1.27 4.42 -2.40
N VAL A 364 -0.10 3.92 -2.74
CA VAL A 364 0.61 4.25 -3.99
C VAL A 364 0.86 2.99 -4.78
N VAL A 365 0.98 3.10 -6.09
CA VAL A 365 1.41 1.96 -6.91
C VAL A 365 2.88 1.68 -6.60
N ASN A 366 3.18 0.43 -6.22
CA ASN A 366 4.55 0.00 -5.98
C ASN A 366 5.19 -0.58 -7.24
N ASN A 367 4.41 -1.37 -7.99
CA ASN A 367 4.84 -1.95 -9.25
C ASN A 367 3.65 -2.29 -10.14
N CYS A 368 3.86 -2.48 -11.44
CA CYS A 368 2.81 -2.98 -12.32
C CYS A 368 3.37 -3.99 -13.35
N ALA A 369 2.45 -4.70 -14.01
CA ALA A 369 2.75 -5.60 -15.12
C ALA A 369 1.75 -5.36 -16.25
N GLU A 370 2.21 -5.56 -17.48
CA GLU A 370 1.41 -5.33 -18.68
C GLU A 370 1.57 -6.48 -19.69
N CYS A 371 0.45 -6.95 -20.25
CA CYS A 371 0.46 -7.88 -21.38
C CYS A 371 -0.65 -7.55 -22.39
N LYS A 372 -0.57 -8.11 -23.58
CA LYS A 372 -1.72 -8.07 -24.52
C LYS A 372 -2.89 -8.86 -23.97
N ALA A 373 -4.11 -8.45 -24.33
CA ALA A 373 -5.30 -9.20 -23.99
C ALA A 373 -5.24 -10.63 -24.56
N GLY A 374 -5.42 -11.62 -23.70
CA GLY A 374 -5.29 -13.05 -24.03
C GLY A 374 -3.88 -13.63 -23.84
N GLU A 375 -2.91 -12.81 -23.46
CA GLU A 375 -1.53 -13.23 -23.16
C GLU A 375 -1.21 -13.09 -21.65
N GLY A 376 0.03 -13.37 -21.28
CA GLY A 376 0.53 -13.20 -19.91
C GLY A 376 1.97 -12.76 -19.88
N VAL A 377 2.39 -12.29 -18.72
CA VAL A 377 3.78 -11.95 -18.36
C VAL A 377 4.07 -12.40 -16.95
N ASP A 378 5.26 -12.96 -16.74
CA ASP A 378 5.75 -13.34 -15.42
C ASP A 378 6.44 -12.15 -14.73
N TYR A 379 6.91 -12.39 -13.49
CA TYR A 379 7.68 -11.42 -12.73
C TYR A 379 8.93 -10.99 -13.48
N GLU A 380 9.08 -9.69 -13.69
CA GLU A 380 10.34 -9.13 -14.21
C GLU A 380 11.32 -8.93 -13.05
N LEU A 381 12.53 -9.47 -13.22
CA LEU A 381 13.63 -9.38 -12.25
C LEU A 381 14.77 -8.55 -12.83
N ASN A 382 15.48 -7.79 -11.94
CA ASN A 382 16.72 -7.09 -12.30
C ASN A 382 17.89 -8.05 -12.46
#